data_b381b56161feb5f6e3880fcb6b0de832
#
_entry.id   b381b56161feb5f6e3880fcb6b0de832
#
_cell.length_a   1.000
_cell.length_b   1.000
_cell.length_c   1.000
_cell.angle_alpha   90.00
_cell.angle_beta   90.00
_cell.angle_gamma   90.00
#
_symmetry.space_group_name_H-M   'P 1'
#
loop_
_entity.id
_entity.type
_entity.pdbx_description
1 polymer ?
#
loop_
_entity_poly.entity_id
_entity_poly.type
_entity_poly.pdbx_seq_one_letter_code
_entity_poly.pdbx_strand_id
1 'polypeptide(L)'
;MSDKLSTRILVCIGGGPEAYTGLKFVHRLSEESCVDIALLYVRPVDSGLKSGGMEIRVARENVLDWGIELPGMAHLKKAQDILVDLGEISGEIDESWHHHELSGDPTGEFVREYRNACGGRISLRLRTAEDVTTAVVDEADRFEADIIIVGDNTKPVEGLRKLITPRQLSLKIAAHANCSVIVARHLEPGHGHLVCVQNNDLTRAMLPKAVHHAHTCGCPISLLSVAEKEEKRSEAEEAVEMAAQFFRDNGIDPHEQLVEVGDPAEVITELGYDFSLIMVSESEKPWFAKGFSVAHDVAARARNSVMIVK
;
A
#
# COMPACT_ATOMS: atom_id res chain seq x y z
N MET A 1 3.01 4.06 30.58
CA MET A 1 2.95 4.67 29.25
C MET A 1 3.18 3.52 28.29
N SER A 2 2.12 3.02 27.64
CA SER A 2 2.24 1.97 26.65
C SER A 2 2.98 2.57 25.45
N ASP A 3 4.09 1.96 25.02
CA ASP A 3 4.68 2.21 23.71
C ASP A 3 3.57 1.96 22.68
N LYS A 4 2.90 3.04 22.22
CA LYS A 4 2.08 2.96 21.02
C LYS A 4 3.08 2.72 19.90
N LEU A 5 3.19 1.46 19.44
CA LEU A 5 3.89 1.16 18.20
C LEU A 5 3.30 2.09 17.13
N SER A 6 4.11 2.96 16.57
CA SER A 6 3.69 3.82 15.47
C SER A 6 3.50 2.91 14.25
N THR A 7 2.38 3.06 13.54
CA THR A 7 2.15 2.36 12.28
C THR A 7 3.18 2.80 11.25
N ARG A 8 3.86 1.86 10.60
CA ARG A 8 4.89 2.12 9.59
C ARG A 8 4.34 1.92 8.19
N ILE A 9 4.38 2.97 7.38
CA ILE A 9 3.79 2.98 6.04
C ILE A 9 4.86 3.21 4.99
N LEU A 10 5.03 2.25 4.07
CA LEU A 10 5.87 2.38 2.89
C LEU A 10 5.04 2.81 1.69
N VAL A 11 5.32 3.96 1.11
CA VAL A 11 4.62 4.47 -0.08
C VAL A 11 5.52 4.38 -1.30
N CYS A 12 5.08 3.64 -2.32
CA CYS A 12 5.78 3.51 -3.59
C CYS A 12 5.48 4.71 -4.50
N ILE A 13 6.50 5.48 -4.82
CA ILE A 13 6.42 6.65 -5.72
C ILE A 13 6.89 6.25 -7.10
N GLY A 14 5.97 6.10 -8.05
CA GLY A 14 6.24 5.58 -9.41
C GLY A 14 6.33 6.63 -10.52
N GLY A 15 6.25 7.90 -10.25
CA GLY A 15 6.35 8.98 -11.25
C GLY A 15 5.07 9.26 -12.05
N GLY A 16 4.08 8.38 -12.06
CA GLY A 16 2.74 8.66 -12.60
C GLY A 16 1.86 9.40 -11.59
N PRO A 17 0.76 10.03 -12.04
CA PRO A 17 -0.15 10.76 -11.15
C PRO A 17 -0.78 9.87 -10.08
N GLU A 18 -1.01 8.61 -10.36
CA GLU A 18 -1.55 7.59 -9.46
C GLU A 18 -0.64 7.32 -8.25
N ALA A 19 0.67 7.46 -8.40
CA ALA A 19 1.63 7.29 -7.31
C ALA A 19 1.40 8.28 -6.16
N TYR A 20 0.89 9.46 -6.47
CA TYR A 20 0.63 10.50 -5.47
C TYR A 20 -0.74 10.37 -4.80
N THR A 21 -1.64 9.55 -5.35
CA THR A 21 -2.94 9.26 -4.71
C THR A 21 -2.73 8.57 -3.35
N GLY A 22 -1.71 7.72 -3.24
CA GLY A 22 -1.34 7.05 -2.00
C GLY A 22 -1.01 8.00 -0.84
N LEU A 23 -0.52 9.21 -1.13
CA LEU A 23 -0.19 10.21 -0.10
C LEU A 23 -1.44 10.73 0.63
N LYS A 24 -2.60 10.77 -0.04
CA LYS A 24 -3.87 11.12 0.61
C LYS A 24 -4.31 10.04 1.61
N PHE A 25 -4.00 8.76 1.34
CA PHE A 25 -4.21 7.70 2.32
C PHE A 25 -3.32 7.88 3.54
N VAL A 26 -2.04 8.20 3.32
CA VAL A 26 -1.09 8.46 4.41
C VAL A 26 -1.61 9.60 5.28
N HIS A 27 -1.97 10.74 4.69
CA HIS A 27 -2.51 11.88 5.41
C HIS A 27 -3.72 11.48 6.27
N ARG A 28 -4.66 10.74 5.69
CA ARG A 28 -5.86 10.30 6.41
C ARG A 28 -5.57 9.33 7.56
N LEU A 29 -4.55 8.48 7.41
CA LEU A 29 -4.10 7.59 8.47
C LEU A 29 -3.35 8.34 9.58
N SER A 30 -2.71 9.48 9.26
CA SER A 30 -1.97 10.31 10.23
C SER A 30 -2.86 11.26 11.04
N GLU A 31 -4.11 11.54 10.59
CA GLU A 31 -5.03 12.43 11.29
C GLU A 31 -5.37 11.95 12.71
N GLU A 32 -5.54 10.65 12.90
CA GLU A 32 -5.94 10.04 14.17
C GLU A 32 -4.79 9.33 14.91
N SER A 33 -3.67 9.06 14.22
CA SER A 33 -2.56 8.29 14.77
C SER A 33 -1.22 8.81 14.30
N CYS A 34 -0.18 8.69 15.13
CA CYS A 34 1.17 8.97 14.69
C CYS A 34 1.69 7.81 13.82
N VAL A 35 2.19 8.13 12.63
CA VAL A 35 2.71 7.15 11.67
C VAL A 35 4.15 7.47 11.28
N ASP A 36 4.95 6.45 11.03
CA ASP A 36 6.25 6.58 10.38
C ASP A 36 6.09 6.30 8.88
N ILE A 37 6.64 7.15 8.02
CA ILE A 37 6.42 7.11 6.59
C ILE A 37 7.76 6.95 5.86
N ALA A 38 7.83 5.99 4.94
CA ALA A 38 8.91 5.89 3.97
C ALA A 38 8.36 6.08 2.55
N LEU A 39 8.83 7.11 1.84
CA LEU A 39 8.53 7.34 0.43
C LEU A 39 9.63 6.70 -0.41
N LEU A 40 9.33 5.64 -1.13
CA LEU A 40 10.30 4.88 -1.90
C LEU A 40 10.12 5.11 -3.40
N TYR A 41 11.19 5.56 -4.05
CA TYR A 41 11.33 5.49 -5.51
C TYR A 41 12.39 4.46 -5.87
N VAL A 42 12.01 3.45 -6.66
CA VAL A 42 12.95 2.45 -7.18
C VAL A 42 13.25 2.77 -8.63
N ARG A 43 14.49 3.07 -8.91
CA ARG A 43 15.01 3.25 -10.27
C ARG A 43 15.46 1.90 -10.83
N PRO A 44 14.96 1.46 -11.99
CA PRO A 44 15.50 0.29 -12.67
C PRO A 44 16.98 0.50 -13.09
N VAL A 45 17.80 -0.53 -12.96
CA VAL A 45 19.17 -0.51 -13.46
C VAL A 45 19.13 -0.57 -15.00
N ASP A 46 19.74 0.42 -15.65
CA ASP A 46 19.92 0.38 -17.10
C ASP A 46 20.87 -0.77 -17.49
N SER A 47 20.45 -1.62 -18.42
CA SER A 47 21.22 -2.80 -18.86
C SER A 47 22.61 -2.48 -19.42
N GLY A 48 22.88 -1.22 -19.79
CA GLY A 48 24.19 -0.75 -20.25
C GLY A 48 25.19 -0.46 -19.12
N LEU A 49 24.76 -0.40 -17.86
CA LEU A 49 25.60 -0.07 -16.70
C LEU A 49 26.24 -1.29 -16.03
N LYS A 50 26.03 -2.50 -16.54
CA LYS A 50 26.55 -3.75 -15.96
C LYS A 50 28.08 -3.91 -16.08
N SER A 51 28.77 -3.06 -16.84
CA SER A 51 30.21 -3.21 -17.19
C SER A 51 31.19 -2.29 -16.42
N GLY A 52 30.73 -1.42 -15.52
CA GLY A 52 31.59 -0.43 -14.88
C GLY A 52 31.40 -0.25 -13.37
N GLY A 53 31.24 -1.32 -12.62
CA GLY A 53 30.71 -1.31 -11.24
C GLY A 53 31.41 -0.38 -10.24
N MET A 54 32.72 -0.17 -10.29
CA MET A 54 33.43 0.60 -9.26
C MET A 54 33.54 2.10 -9.61
N GLU A 55 33.77 2.45 -10.87
CA GLU A 55 33.88 3.86 -11.31
C GLU A 55 32.52 4.58 -11.22
N ILE A 56 31.44 3.85 -11.48
CA ILE A 56 30.06 4.37 -11.37
C ILE A 56 29.66 4.61 -9.91
N ARG A 57 30.15 3.79 -8.97
CA ARG A 57 29.91 3.94 -7.54
C ARG A 57 30.50 5.26 -7.03
N VAL A 58 31.77 5.52 -7.30
CA VAL A 58 32.48 6.76 -6.90
C VAL A 58 31.82 7.99 -7.54
N ALA A 59 31.40 7.89 -8.79
CA ALA A 59 30.69 8.98 -9.46
C ALA A 59 29.34 9.26 -8.80
N ARG A 60 28.62 8.24 -8.34
CA ARG A 60 27.29 8.40 -7.68
C ARG A 60 27.38 9.00 -6.30
N GLU A 61 28.37 8.61 -5.49
CA GLU A 61 28.61 9.21 -4.17
C GLU A 61 28.84 10.73 -4.27
N ASN A 62 29.51 11.16 -5.33
CA ASN A 62 29.84 12.57 -5.54
C ASN A 62 28.80 13.35 -6.39
N VAL A 63 27.88 12.67 -7.08
CA VAL A 63 26.89 13.33 -7.95
C VAL A 63 26.01 14.31 -7.16
N LEU A 64 25.65 13.97 -5.93
CA LEU A 64 24.86 14.84 -5.05
C LEU A 64 25.67 16.06 -4.58
N ASP A 65 26.94 15.85 -4.24
CA ASP A 65 27.86 16.93 -3.86
C ASP A 65 28.12 17.90 -5.01
N TRP A 66 27.98 17.42 -6.26
CA TRP A 66 28.05 18.25 -7.47
C TRP A 66 26.73 18.96 -7.81
N GLY A 67 25.69 18.80 -7.00
CA GLY A 67 24.37 19.40 -7.23
C GLY A 67 23.61 18.79 -8.41
N ILE A 68 23.98 17.60 -8.85
CA ILE A 68 23.30 16.90 -9.94
C ILE A 68 22.12 16.09 -9.37
N GLU A 69 20.92 16.41 -9.80
CA GLU A 69 19.70 15.72 -9.39
C GLU A 69 19.61 14.33 -10.06
N LEU A 70 19.60 13.28 -9.25
CA LEU A 70 19.43 11.91 -9.76
C LEU A 70 18.01 11.69 -10.31
N PRO A 71 17.84 10.92 -11.40
CA PRO A 71 16.52 10.51 -11.85
C PRO A 71 15.74 9.82 -10.73
N GLY A 72 14.54 10.32 -10.46
CA GLY A 72 13.69 9.87 -9.34
C GLY A 72 13.63 10.85 -8.17
N MET A 73 14.66 11.65 -7.93
CA MET A 73 14.62 12.69 -6.88
C MET A 73 13.52 13.71 -7.11
N ALA A 74 13.29 14.12 -8.36
CA ALA A 74 12.20 15.03 -8.69
C ALA A 74 10.82 14.47 -8.30
N HIS A 75 10.63 13.14 -8.43
CA HIS A 75 9.39 12.48 -8.02
C HIS A 75 9.24 12.44 -6.50
N LEU A 76 10.31 12.15 -5.77
CA LEU A 76 10.32 12.16 -4.30
C LEU A 76 10.12 13.59 -3.77
N LYS A 77 10.76 14.60 -4.39
CA LYS A 77 10.57 16.00 -4.04
C LYS A 77 9.11 16.44 -4.25
N LYS A 78 8.50 16.08 -5.37
CA LYS A 78 7.07 16.33 -5.59
C LYS A 78 6.18 15.67 -4.55
N ALA A 79 6.50 14.43 -4.13
CA ALA A 79 5.78 13.76 -3.06
C ALA A 79 5.98 14.48 -1.71
N GLN A 80 7.19 14.96 -1.43
CA GLN A 80 7.49 15.79 -0.28
C GLN A 80 6.65 17.09 -0.28
N ASP A 81 6.62 17.82 -1.41
CA ASP A 81 5.85 19.04 -1.54
C ASP A 81 4.36 18.81 -1.22
N ILE A 82 3.80 17.69 -1.69
CA ILE A 82 2.42 17.30 -1.37
C ILE A 82 2.25 17.05 0.13
N LEU A 83 3.19 16.37 0.80
CA LEU A 83 3.10 16.14 2.25
C LEU A 83 3.29 17.43 3.04
N VAL A 84 4.08 18.38 2.55
CA VAL A 84 4.16 19.75 3.14
C VAL A 84 2.83 20.46 3.00
N ASP A 85 2.22 20.44 1.81
CA ASP A 85 0.91 21.07 1.56
C ASP A 85 -0.22 20.45 2.42
N LEU A 86 -0.11 19.15 2.72
CA LEU A 86 -1.02 18.45 3.63
C LEU A 86 -0.71 18.69 5.12
N GLY A 87 0.38 19.39 5.45
CA GLY A 87 0.77 19.67 6.84
C GLY A 87 1.45 18.49 7.55
N GLU A 88 1.84 17.46 6.84
CA GLU A 88 2.47 16.26 7.42
C GLU A 88 3.93 16.48 7.82
N ILE A 89 4.66 17.34 7.11
CA ILE A 89 6.06 17.64 7.41
C ILE A 89 6.13 18.88 8.30
N SER A 90 6.64 18.71 9.53
CA SER A 90 6.79 19.79 10.51
C SER A 90 8.21 20.32 10.62
N GLY A 91 9.21 19.63 10.10
CA GLY A 91 10.61 20.05 10.15
C GLY A 91 11.55 19.05 9.50
N GLU A 92 12.76 19.49 9.20
CA GLU A 92 13.84 18.66 8.70
C GLU A 92 14.63 18.05 9.85
N ILE A 93 15.02 16.78 9.72
CA ILE A 93 15.98 16.12 10.61
C ILE A 93 17.38 16.42 10.09
N ASP A 94 17.55 16.32 8.74
CA ASP A 94 18.78 16.61 8.04
C ASP A 94 18.47 17.20 6.66
N GLU A 95 19.18 18.26 6.28
CA GLU A 95 18.99 18.96 5.00
C GLU A 95 19.66 18.24 3.81
N SER A 96 20.53 17.25 4.10
CA SER A 96 21.31 16.56 3.08
C SER A 96 20.75 15.17 2.76
N TRP A 97 21.07 14.71 1.55
CA TRP A 97 20.89 13.33 1.17
C TRP A 97 22.08 12.50 1.66
N HIS A 98 21.81 11.39 2.33
CA HIS A 98 22.83 10.42 2.76
C HIS A 98 22.81 9.19 1.87
N HIS A 99 24.00 8.75 1.46
CA HIS A 99 24.15 7.48 0.77
C HIS A 99 24.42 6.36 1.77
N HIS A 100 23.63 5.29 1.69
CA HIS A 100 23.79 4.09 2.50
C HIS A 100 24.10 2.88 1.62
N GLU A 101 25.15 2.14 1.98
CA GLU A 101 25.44 0.85 1.36
C GLU A 101 24.42 -0.19 1.83
N LEU A 102 23.89 -0.96 0.87
CA LEU A 102 23.01 -2.08 1.17
C LEU A 102 23.76 -3.40 0.97
N SER A 103 23.65 -4.32 1.94
CA SER A 103 24.25 -5.64 1.82
C SER A 103 23.68 -6.37 0.59
N GLY A 104 24.58 -6.78 -0.32
CA GLY A 104 24.18 -7.44 -1.56
C GLY A 104 23.75 -6.49 -2.70
N ASP A 105 23.66 -5.17 -2.46
CA ASP A 105 23.33 -4.17 -3.47
C ASP A 105 24.45 -3.12 -3.55
N PRO A 106 25.34 -3.21 -4.56
CA PRO A 106 26.47 -2.28 -4.69
C PRO A 106 26.05 -0.85 -5.05
N THR A 107 24.79 -0.61 -5.39
CA THR A 107 24.28 0.70 -5.74
C THR A 107 23.79 1.49 -4.54
N GLY A 108 23.47 0.79 -3.45
CA GLY A 108 22.99 1.40 -2.21
C GLY A 108 21.67 2.16 -2.35
N GLU A 109 21.40 2.98 -1.37
CA GLU A 109 20.24 3.88 -1.36
C GLU A 109 20.65 5.31 -0.96
N PHE A 110 19.86 6.29 -1.39
CA PHE A 110 19.94 7.67 -0.92
C PHE A 110 18.73 7.97 -0.04
N VAL A 111 18.98 8.49 1.15
CA VAL A 111 17.95 8.77 2.16
C VAL A 111 18.01 10.22 2.59
N ARG A 112 16.85 10.85 2.75
CA ARG A 112 16.68 12.14 3.40
C ARG A 112 15.53 12.05 4.40
N GLU A 113 15.70 12.62 5.60
CA GLU A 113 14.78 12.42 6.70
C GLU A 113 14.13 13.73 7.18
N TYR A 114 12.85 13.63 7.52
CA TYR A 114 12.02 14.71 8.07
C TYR A 114 11.26 14.22 9.31
N ARG A 115 10.76 15.17 10.08
CA ARG A 115 9.77 14.90 11.14
C ARG A 115 8.38 15.20 10.64
N ASN A 116 7.43 14.33 10.99
CA ASN A 116 6.02 14.63 10.78
C ASN A 116 5.46 15.50 11.92
N ALA A 117 4.22 15.97 11.76
CA ALA A 117 3.56 16.85 12.72
C ALA A 117 3.36 16.22 14.10
N CYS A 118 3.25 14.89 14.21
CA CYS A 118 3.09 14.16 15.46
C CYS A 118 4.43 13.74 16.11
N GLY A 119 5.57 14.02 15.47
CA GLY A 119 6.92 13.66 15.95
C GLY A 119 7.47 12.33 15.44
N GLY A 120 6.73 11.62 14.58
CA GLY A 120 7.21 10.45 13.84
C GLY A 120 8.20 10.82 12.73
N ARG A 121 8.66 9.84 11.99
CA ARG A 121 9.68 9.99 10.95
C ARG A 121 9.07 9.90 9.55
N ILE A 122 9.50 10.80 8.66
CA ILE A 122 9.27 10.70 7.22
C ILE A 122 10.62 10.55 6.55
N SER A 123 10.81 9.50 5.75
CA SER A 123 12.05 9.28 4.98
C SER A 123 11.76 9.25 3.48
N LEU A 124 12.53 10.00 2.71
CA LEU A 124 12.58 9.91 1.26
C LEU A 124 13.69 8.93 0.89
N ARG A 125 13.39 7.89 0.12
CA ARG A 125 14.33 6.84 -0.23
C ARG A 125 14.42 6.64 -1.74
N LEU A 126 15.59 6.84 -2.29
CA LEU A 126 15.91 6.56 -3.70
C LEU A 126 16.78 5.32 -3.77
N ARG A 127 16.26 4.26 -4.34
CA ARG A 127 16.94 2.98 -4.51
C ARG A 127 17.12 2.65 -5.99
N THR A 128 18.18 1.93 -6.33
CA THR A 128 18.39 1.41 -7.69
C THR A 128 18.36 -0.11 -7.64
N ALA A 129 17.56 -0.77 -8.48
CA ALA A 129 17.45 -2.23 -8.46
C ALA A 129 17.15 -2.80 -9.86
N GLU A 130 17.50 -4.07 -10.07
CA GLU A 130 17.14 -4.80 -11.31
C GLU A 130 15.66 -5.15 -11.37
N ASP A 131 15.07 -5.53 -10.23
CA ASP A 131 13.65 -5.84 -10.09
C ASP A 131 12.99 -4.93 -9.04
N VAL A 132 12.01 -4.15 -9.49
CA VAL A 132 11.30 -3.20 -8.65
C VAL A 132 10.48 -3.89 -7.57
N THR A 133 9.87 -5.04 -7.88
CA THR A 133 9.05 -5.79 -6.91
C THR A 133 9.90 -6.24 -5.74
N THR A 134 11.03 -6.90 -6.03
CA THR A 134 11.97 -7.37 -4.99
C THR A 134 12.48 -6.21 -4.15
N ALA A 135 12.85 -5.09 -4.78
CA ALA A 135 13.35 -3.93 -4.05
C ALA A 135 12.30 -3.31 -3.10
N VAL A 136 11.02 -3.29 -3.52
CA VAL A 136 9.93 -2.78 -2.67
C VAL A 136 9.69 -3.72 -1.49
N VAL A 137 9.66 -5.03 -1.72
CA VAL A 137 9.45 -6.03 -0.66
C VAL A 137 10.60 -6.02 0.35
N ASP A 138 11.85 -6.03 -0.13
CA ASP A 138 13.03 -5.92 0.74
C ASP A 138 13.02 -4.63 1.58
N GLU A 139 12.59 -3.52 0.97
CA GLU A 139 12.50 -2.25 1.70
C GLU A 139 11.40 -2.27 2.75
N ALA A 140 10.26 -2.88 2.43
CA ALA A 140 9.17 -3.05 3.39
C ALA A 140 9.61 -3.90 4.60
N ASP A 141 10.34 -4.98 4.35
CA ASP A 141 10.88 -5.84 5.42
C ASP A 141 11.92 -5.10 6.26
N ARG A 142 12.85 -4.35 5.65
CA ARG A 142 13.86 -3.54 6.37
C ARG A 142 13.25 -2.40 7.18
N PHE A 143 12.23 -1.75 6.63
CA PHE A 143 11.49 -0.68 7.31
C PHE A 143 10.51 -1.25 8.35
N GLU A 144 10.30 -2.57 8.37
CA GLU A 144 9.27 -3.26 9.14
C GLU A 144 7.90 -2.65 8.90
N ALA A 145 7.56 -2.46 7.63
CA ALA A 145 6.30 -1.83 7.24
C ALA A 145 5.09 -2.67 7.65
N ASP A 146 4.09 -2.03 8.23
CA ASP A 146 2.77 -2.63 8.47
C ASP A 146 1.92 -2.59 7.20
N ILE A 147 2.12 -1.54 6.38
CA ILE A 147 1.36 -1.29 5.17
C ILE A 147 2.28 -0.80 4.05
N ILE A 148 2.15 -1.39 2.86
CA ILE A 148 2.68 -0.85 1.62
C ILE A 148 1.55 -0.16 0.85
N ILE A 149 1.76 1.05 0.36
CA ILE A 149 0.83 1.75 -0.52
C ILE A 149 1.44 1.86 -1.92
N VAL A 150 0.76 1.29 -2.91
CA VAL A 150 1.18 1.33 -4.31
C VAL A 150 0.10 1.99 -5.15
N GLY A 151 0.43 3.07 -5.84
CA GLY A 151 -0.48 3.70 -6.79
C GLY A 151 -0.75 2.81 -8.01
N ASP A 152 -2.00 2.71 -8.42
CA ASP A 152 -2.40 1.97 -9.61
C ASP A 152 -3.32 2.82 -10.50
N ASN A 153 -3.15 2.70 -11.82
CA ASN A 153 -3.94 3.43 -12.79
C ASN A 153 -5.10 2.58 -13.30
N THR A 154 -6.32 3.07 -13.12
CA THR A 154 -7.54 2.39 -13.59
C THR A 154 -7.76 2.47 -15.10
N LYS A 155 -7.01 3.32 -15.83
CA LYS A 155 -7.17 3.46 -17.28
C LYS A 155 -6.59 2.25 -18.00
N PRO A 156 -7.33 1.61 -18.93
CA PRO A 156 -6.78 0.57 -19.80
C PRO A 156 -5.62 1.16 -20.59
N VAL A 157 -4.46 0.51 -20.53
CA VAL A 157 -3.32 0.89 -21.37
C VAL A 157 -3.51 0.24 -22.74
N GLU A 158 -3.69 1.03 -23.78
CA GLU A 158 -3.79 0.55 -25.16
C GLU A 158 -2.39 0.32 -25.77
N GLY A 159 -2.26 -0.72 -26.60
CA GLY A 159 -1.06 -0.98 -27.39
C GLY A 159 -0.01 -1.88 -26.69
N LEU A 160 1.25 -1.85 -27.23
CA LEU A 160 2.40 -2.66 -26.75
C LEU A 160 2.79 -2.40 -25.28
N ARG A 161 2.33 -1.30 -24.66
CA ARG A 161 2.47 -1.04 -23.23
C ARG A 161 1.67 -2.00 -22.35
N LYS A 162 0.79 -2.82 -22.92
CA LYS A 162 0.05 -3.87 -22.21
C LYS A 162 0.94 -4.92 -21.52
N LEU A 163 2.21 -5.03 -21.92
CA LEU A 163 3.16 -6.02 -21.40
C LEU A 163 3.91 -5.56 -20.14
N ILE A 164 3.86 -4.24 -19.78
CA ILE A 164 4.52 -3.69 -18.60
C ILE A 164 3.55 -2.69 -17.95
N THR A 165 2.42 -3.18 -17.47
CA THR A 165 1.42 -2.31 -16.85
C THR A 165 1.67 -2.14 -15.35
N PRO A 166 1.46 -0.93 -14.77
CA PRO A 166 1.49 -0.71 -13.32
C PRO A 166 0.62 -1.71 -12.54
N ARG A 167 -0.51 -2.13 -13.08
CA ARG A 167 -1.38 -3.18 -12.53
C ARG A 167 -0.65 -4.48 -12.20
N GLN A 168 0.30 -4.90 -13.04
CA GLN A 168 1.09 -6.10 -12.75
C GLN A 168 2.07 -5.87 -11.61
N LEU A 169 2.58 -4.65 -11.43
CA LEU A 169 3.51 -4.32 -10.36
C LEU A 169 2.80 -4.32 -9.00
N SER A 170 1.67 -3.64 -8.87
CA SER A 170 0.91 -3.58 -7.61
C SER A 170 0.47 -4.97 -7.13
N LEU A 171 -0.04 -5.80 -8.06
CA LEU A 171 -0.44 -7.17 -7.76
C LEU A 171 0.77 -8.08 -7.44
N LYS A 172 1.92 -7.89 -8.10
CA LYS A 172 3.15 -8.63 -7.75
C LYS A 172 3.65 -8.25 -6.36
N ILE A 173 3.67 -6.96 -6.04
CA ILE A 173 4.03 -6.51 -4.68
C ILE A 173 3.07 -7.11 -3.67
N ALA A 174 1.76 -7.05 -3.92
CA ALA A 174 0.76 -7.66 -3.04
C ALA A 174 0.94 -9.17 -2.86
N ALA A 175 1.39 -9.88 -3.90
CA ALA A 175 1.64 -11.32 -3.84
C ALA A 175 2.90 -11.70 -3.03
N HIS A 176 3.90 -10.83 -2.98
CA HIS A 176 5.21 -11.14 -2.38
C HIS A 176 5.48 -10.42 -1.05
N ALA A 177 4.78 -9.35 -0.75
CA ALA A 177 4.94 -8.62 0.52
C ALA A 177 4.53 -9.48 1.72
N ASN A 178 5.19 -9.28 2.85
CA ASN A 178 4.87 -9.93 4.13
C ASN A 178 3.89 -9.11 5.00
N CYS A 179 3.55 -7.91 4.58
CA CYS A 179 2.63 -6.99 5.23
C CYS A 179 1.43 -6.65 4.33
N SER A 180 0.45 -5.94 4.85
CA SER A 180 -0.73 -5.54 4.10
C SER A 180 -0.38 -4.59 2.94
N VAL A 181 -1.11 -4.67 1.82
CA VAL A 181 -0.85 -3.84 0.64
C VAL A 181 -2.11 -3.10 0.21
N ILE A 182 -2.03 -1.78 0.12
CA ILE A 182 -3.07 -0.94 -0.47
C ILE A 182 -2.71 -0.64 -1.92
N VAL A 183 -3.55 -1.12 -2.83
CA VAL A 183 -3.54 -0.71 -4.23
C VAL A 183 -4.35 0.58 -4.32
N ALA A 184 -3.64 1.71 -4.25
CA ALA A 184 -4.26 3.03 -4.17
C ALA A 184 -4.72 3.51 -5.55
N ARG A 185 -6.00 3.88 -5.64
CA ARG A 185 -6.63 4.41 -6.84
C ARG A 185 -7.32 5.72 -6.53
N HIS A 186 -8.62 5.75 -6.64
CA HIS A 186 -9.39 6.93 -6.30
C HIS A 186 -9.74 6.91 -4.81
N LEU A 187 -9.55 8.06 -4.15
CA LEU A 187 -9.98 8.25 -2.77
C LEU A 187 -11.10 9.28 -2.74
N GLU A 188 -12.31 8.82 -2.46
CA GLU A 188 -13.46 9.68 -2.22
C GLU A 188 -13.70 9.83 -0.71
N PRO A 189 -13.53 11.04 -0.16
CA PRO A 189 -13.76 11.26 1.27
C PRO A 189 -15.22 11.00 1.66
N GLY A 190 -15.42 10.35 2.80
CA GLY A 190 -16.76 10.19 3.40
C GLY A 190 -17.51 8.92 3.03
N HIS A 191 -17.02 8.12 2.08
CA HIS A 191 -17.73 6.90 1.65
C HIS A 191 -17.45 5.66 2.52
N GLY A 192 -16.61 5.73 3.52
CA GLY A 192 -16.33 4.61 4.42
C GLY A 192 -15.51 3.48 3.79
N HIS A 193 -15.39 2.37 4.52
CA HIS A 193 -14.63 1.19 4.10
C HIS A 193 -15.53 -0.05 4.07
N LEU A 194 -15.40 -0.85 3.02
CA LEU A 194 -16.07 -2.14 2.88
C LEU A 194 -15.13 -3.26 3.29
N VAL A 195 -15.43 -3.97 4.37
CA VAL A 195 -14.66 -5.13 4.84
C VAL A 195 -15.34 -6.40 4.39
N CYS A 196 -14.69 -7.14 3.49
CA CYS A 196 -15.22 -8.38 2.95
C CYS A 196 -14.81 -9.56 3.85
N VAL A 197 -15.79 -10.30 4.35
CA VAL A 197 -15.61 -11.34 5.35
C VAL A 197 -16.15 -12.70 4.89
N GLN A 198 -15.52 -13.77 5.39
CA GLN A 198 -15.93 -15.14 5.20
C GLN A 198 -15.74 -15.90 6.53
N ASN A 199 -16.45 -17.01 6.71
CA ASN A 199 -16.28 -17.85 7.89
C ASN A 199 -15.04 -18.76 7.76
N ASN A 200 -13.84 -18.16 7.79
CA ASN A 200 -12.56 -18.86 7.71
C ASN A 200 -11.49 -18.20 8.59
N ASP A 201 -10.35 -18.87 8.73
CA ASP A 201 -9.24 -18.41 9.58
C ASP A 201 -8.54 -17.16 9.01
N LEU A 202 -8.52 -16.96 7.70
CA LEU A 202 -7.95 -15.77 7.09
C LEU A 202 -8.74 -14.51 7.45
N THR A 203 -10.08 -14.60 7.41
CA THR A 203 -10.92 -13.50 7.91
C THR A 203 -10.66 -13.22 9.38
N ARG A 204 -10.58 -14.26 10.22
CA ARG A 204 -10.30 -14.08 11.66
C ARG A 204 -8.94 -13.42 11.91
N ALA A 205 -7.92 -13.76 11.11
CA ALA A 205 -6.60 -13.11 11.18
C ALA A 205 -6.63 -11.66 10.66
N MET A 206 -7.49 -11.36 9.70
CA MET A 206 -7.66 -10.02 9.12
C MET A 206 -8.35 -9.04 10.08
N LEU A 207 -9.36 -9.49 10.83
CA LEU A 207 -10.23 -8.62 11.65
C LEU A 207 -9.46 -7.70 12.61
N PRO A 208 -8.44 -8.13 13.37
CA PRO A 208 -7.67 -7.23 14.23
C PRO A 208 -7.00 -6.09 13.48
N LYS A 209 -6.48 -6.37 12.27
CA LYS A 209 -5.83 -5.36 11.41
C LYS A 209 -6.85 -4.40 10.80
N ALA A 210 -8.03 -4.91 10.42
CA ALA A 210 -9.13 -4.09 9.93
C ALA A 210 -9.66 -3.14 11.03
N VAL A 211 -9.79 -3.60 12.27
CA VAL A 211 -10.14 -2.78 13.44
C VAL A 211 -9.06 -1.72 13.68
N HIS A 212 -7.78 -2.11 13.68
CA HIS A 212 -6.68 -1.16 13.86
C HIS A 212 -6.71 -0.08 12.76
N HIS A 213 -6.90 -0.47 11.51
CA HIS A 213 -6.99 0.46 10.38
C HIS A 213 -8.20 1.41 10.54
N ALA A 214 -9.36 0.89 10.95
CA ALA A 214 -10.56 1.71 11.17
C ALA A 214 -10.36 2.75 12.27
N HIS A 215 -9.72 2.37 13.37
CA HIS A 215 -9.35 3.33 14.45
C HIS A 215 -8.33 4.37 13.98
N THR A 216 -7.38 3.95 13.14
CA THR A 216 -6.32 4.84 12.63
C THR A 216 -6.87 5.89 11.67
N CYS A 217 -7.89 5.58 10.88
CA CYS A 217 -8.48 6.54 9.93
C CYS A 217 -9.79 7.20 10.41
N GLY A 218 -10.40 6.74 11.50
CA GLY A 218 -11.72 7.21 11.93
C GLY A 218 -12.85 6.93 10.92
N CYS A 219 -12.68 5.97 10.03
CA CYS A 219 -13.58 5.73 8.90
C CYS A 219 -14.73 4.79 9.27
N PRO A 220 -15.97 5.07 8.83
CA PRO A 220 -17.08 4.14 9.00
C PRO A 220 -16.82 2.83 8.28
N ILE A 221 -17.23 1.71 8.90
CA ILE A 221 -17.03 0.36 8.40
C ILE A 221 -18.37 -0.24 8.01
N SER A 222 -18.44 -0.82 6.83
CA SER A 222 -19.52 -1.72 6.39
C SER A 222 -18.96 -3.11 6.16
N LEU A 223 -19.72 -4.14 6.48
CA LEU A 223 -19.34 -5.54 6.33
C LEU A 223 -20.08 -6.16 5.15
N LEU A 224 -19.37 -6.98 4.36
CA LEU A 224 -19.95 -7.74 3.27
C LEU A 224 -19.46 -9.18 3.30
N SER A 225 -20.41 -10.13 3.21
CA SER A 225 -20.10 -11.51 2.88
C SER A 225 -20.85 -11.92 1.63
N VAL A 226 -20.17 -12.66 0.74
CA VAL A 226 -20.77 -13.13 -0.51
C VAL A 226 -20.79 -14.65 -0.53
N ALA A 227 -21.99 -15.21 -0.61
CA ALA A 227 -22.22 -16.64 -0.81
C ALA A 227 -22.18 -16.95 -2.31
N GLU A 228 -21.38 -17.93 -2.75
CA GLU A 228 -21.34 -18.34 -4.17
C GLU A 228 -22.70 -18.89 -4.66
N LYS A 229 -23.53 -19.40 -3.74
CA LYS A 229 -24.85 -20.01 -4.02
C LYS A 229 -25.79 -19.78 -2.82
N GLU A 230 -27.09 -19.81 -3.08
CA GLU A 230 -28.13 -19.60 -2.06
C GLU A 230 -28.02 -20.59 -0.87
N GLU A 231 -27.58 -21.82 -1.14
CA GLU A 231 -27.42 -22.85 -0.09
C GLU A 231 -26.34 -22.47 0.94
N LYS A 232 -25.41 -21.56 0.58
CA LYS A 232 -24.35 -21.06 1.46
C LYS A 232 -24.65 -19.70 2.10
N ARG A 233 -25.86 -19.17 1.89
CA ARG A 233 -26.25 -17.86 2.43
C ARG A 233 -26.14 -17.81 3.95
N SER A 234 -26.56 -18.87 4.65
CA SER A 234 -26.50 -18.95 6.12
C SER A 234 -25.03 -18.87 6.62
N GLU A 235 -24.08 -19.49 5.92
CA GLU A 235 -22.65 -19.39 6.26
C GLU A 235 -22.13 -17.95 6.10
N ALA A 236 -22.62 -17.22 5.10
CA ALA A 236 -22.28 -15.82 4.87
C ALA A 236 -22.90 -14.90 5.94
N GLU A 237 -24.13 -15.17 6.37
CA GLU A 237 -24.79 -14.46 7.47
C GLU A 237 -24.04 -14.65 8.79
N GLU A 238 -23.62 -15.87 9.10
CA GLU A 238 -22.80 -16.16 10.28
C GLU A 238 -21.44 -15.44 10.23
N ALA A 239 -20.82 -15.35 9.04
CA ALA A 239 -19.56 -14.63 8.87
C ALA A 239 -19.68 -13.13 9.14
N VAL A 240 -20.75 -12.51 8.66
CA VAL A 240 -21.04 -11.09 8.90
C VAL A 240 -21.32 -10.83 10.38
N GLU A 241 -22.16 -11.65 11.02
CA GLU A 241 -22.47 -11.49 12.43
C GLU A 241 -21.24 -11.68 13.33
N MET A 242 -20.42 -12.70 13.06
CA MET A 242 -19.15 -12.92 13.76
C MET A 242 -18.22 -11.70 13.63
N ALA A 243 -18.08 -11.16 12.44
CA ALA A 243 -17.27 -9.98 12.20
C ALA A 243 -17.86 -8.72 12.87
N ALA A 244 -19.16 -8.52 12.77
CA ALA A 244 -19.86 -7.41 13.39
C ALA A 244 -19.69 -7.43 14.92
N GLN A 245 -19.81 -8.59 15.54
CA GLN A 245 -19.58 -8.73 16.97
C GLN A 245 -18.12 -8.40 17.33
N PHE A 246 -17.14 -8.84 16.53
CA PHE A 246 -15.75 -8.53 16.74
C PHE A 246 -15.48 -7.01 16.67
N PHE A 247 -16.06 -6.30 15.70
CA PHE A 247 -15.93 -4.84 15.59
C PHE A 247 -16.57 -4.13 16.79
N ARG A 248 -17.80 -4.54 17.22
CA ARG A 248 -18.48 -3.97 18.40
C ARG A 248 -17.66 -4.18 19.69
N ASP A 249 -17.09 -5.37 19.88
CA ASP A 249 -16.24 -5.68 21.04
C ASP A 249 -14.97 -4.79 21.09
N ASN A 250 -14.57 -4.24 19.94
CA ASN A 250 -13.47 -3.29 19.80
C ASN A 250 -13.94 -1.82 19.66
N GLY A 251 -15.19 -1.52 20.00
CA GLY A 251 -15.72 -0.15 20.06
C GLY A 251 -16.12 0.46 18.72
N ILE A 252 -16.25 -0.35 17.66
CA ILE A 252 -16.70 0.08 16.34
C ILE A 252 -18.04 -0.56 16.03
N ASP A 253 -19.08 0.24 15.81
CA ASP A 253 -20.37 -0.26 15.34
C ASP A 253 -20.42 -0.22 13.80
N PRO A 254 -20.49 -1.38 13.10
CA PRO A 254 -20.57 -1.39 11.65
C PRO A 254 -21.82 -0.68 11.14
N HIS A 255 -21.62 0.19 10.13
CA HIS A 255 -22.69 0.99 9.54
C HIS A 255 -23.70 0.12 8.78
N GLU A 256 -23.19 -0.83 8.01
CA GLU A 256 -24.01 -1.78 7.25
C GLU A 256 -23.47 -3.20 7.38
N GLN A 257 -24.38 -4.16 7.29
CA GLN A 257 -24.11 -5.59 7.31
C GLN A 257 -24.80 -6.22 6.10
N LEU A 258 -24.01 -6.54 5.07
CA LEU A 258 -24.50 -6.97 3.76
C LEU A 258 -24.21 -8.44 3.53
N VAL A 259 -25.18 -9.16 3.00
CA VAL A 259 -25.03 -10.56 2.57
C VAL A 259 -25.62 -10.70 1.17
N GLU A 260 -24.77 -11.05 0.23
CA GLU A 260 -25.14 -11.20 -1.18
C GLU A 260 -24.85 -12.60 -1.68
N VAL A 261 -25.48 -12.96 -2.82
CA VAL A 261 -25.28 -14.25 -3.49
C VAL A 261 -24.83 -14.01 -4.91
N GLY A 262 -23.70 -14.62 -5.31
CA GLY A 262 -23.14 -14.48 -6.65
C GLY A 262 -21.65 -14.80 -6.72
N ASP A 263 -21.00 -14.40 -7.83
CA ASP A 263 -19.55 -14.45 -7.93
C ASP A 263 -18.92 -13.42 -6.97
N PRO A 264 -18.09 -13.87 -6.00
CA PRO A 264 -17.58 -12.96 -4.99
C PRO A 264 -16.79 -11.77 -5.57
N ALA A 265 -15.99 -11.99 -6.62
CA ALA A 265 -15.18 -10.92 -7.19
C ALA A 265 -16.04 -9.89 -7.95
N GLU A 266 -17.12 -10.32 -8.60
CA GLU A 266 -18.08 -9.44 -9.28
C GLU A 266 -18.87 -8.62 -8.27
N VAL A 267 -19.49 -9.28 -7.29
CA VAL A 267 -20.33 -8.61 -6.27
C VAL A 267 -19.50 -7.61 -5.45
N ILE A 268 -18.32 -8.01 -4.97
CA ILE A 268 -17.45 -7.11 -4.18
C ILE A 268 -17.02 -5.90 -5.04
N THR A 269 -16.74 -6.11 -6.33
CA THR A 269 -16.31 -5.02 -7.22
C THR A 269 -17.45 -4.03 -7.51
N GLU A 270 -18.67 -4.52 -7.67
CA GLU A 270 -19.87 -3.70 -7.90
C GLU A 270 -20.22 -2.87 -6.66
N LEU A 271 -20.42 -3.52 -5.51
CA LEU A 271 -20.77 -2.84 -4.27
C LEU A 271 -19.63 -1.95 -3.75
N GLY A 272 -18.39 -2.39 -3.96
CA GLY A 272 -17.20 -1.64 -3.56
C GLY A 272 -17.05 -0.28 -4.24
N TYR A 273 -17.80 -0.03 -5.32
CA TYR A 273 -17.79 1.27 -6.01
C TYR A 273 -18.23 2.43 -5.09
N ASP A 274 -19.13 2.17 -4.16
CA ASP A 274 -19.67 3.18 -3.24
C ASP A 274 -18.77 3.40 -1.99
N PHE A 275 -17.60 2.76 -1.93
CA PHE A 275 -16.69 2.83 -0.78
C PHE A 275 -15.31 3.39 -1.17
N SER A 276 -14.67 4.11 -0.25
CA SER A 276 -13.31 4.65 -0.47
C SER A 276 -12.25 3.55 -0.49
N LEU A 277 -12.45 2.47 0.26
CA LEU A 277 -11.53 1.36 0.39
C LEU A 277 -12.29 0.03 0.53
N ILE A 278 -11.88 -0.96 -0.24
CA ILE A 278 -12.32 -2.35 -0.09
C ILE A 278 -11.22 -3.11 0.63
N MET A 279 -11.54 -3.78 1.74
CA MET A 279 -10.60 -4.61 2.49
C MET A 279 -10.93 -6.09 2.28
N VAL A 280 -9.95 -6.85 1.83
CA VAL A 280 -10.06 -8.29 1.58
C VAL A 280 -8.92 -9.02 2.27
N SER A 281 -9.16 -10.22 2.80
CA SER A 281 -8.09 -11.08 3.31
C SER A 281 -7.26 -11.64 2.18
N GLU A 282 -5.98 -11.92 2.44
CA GLU A 282 -5.14 -12.69 1.53
C GLU A 282 -5.77 -14.07 1.25
N SER A 283 -5.39 -14.69 0.16
CA SER A 283 -5.86 -16.03 -0.23
C SER A 283 -4.80 -17.08 0.10
N GLU A 284 -5.22 -18.26 0.54
CA GLU A 284 -4.36 -19.43 0.68
C GLU A 284 -3.78 -19.95 -0.66
N LYS A 285 -4.39 -19.56 -1.78
CA LYS A 285 -3.92 -19.99 -3.11
C LYS A 285 -2.76 -19.12 -3.57
N PRO A 286 -1.62 -19.74 -3.95
CA PRO A 286 -0.52 -18.98 -4.56
C PRO A 286 -1.01 -18.20 -5.78
N TRP A 287 -0.56 -16.96 -5.94
CA TRP A 287 -0.95 -16.06 -7.03
C TRP A 287 -0.77 -16.63 -8.46
N PHE A 288 0.11 -17.65 -8.62
CA PHE A 288 0.36 -18.36 -9.88
C PHE A 288 -0.52 -19.60 -10.06
N ALA A 289 -1.36 -19.97 -9.09
CA ALA A 289 -2.31 -21.06 -9.25
C ALA A 289 -3.38 -20.67 -10.28
N LYS A 290 -3.76 -21.62 -11.14
CA LYS A 290 -4.83 -21.40 -12.13
C LYS A 290 -6.12 -20.97 -11.41
N GLY A 291 -6.56 -19.76 -11.71
CA GLY A 291 -7.68 -19.08 -11.05
C GLY A 291 -7.14 -18.11 -10.00
N PHE A 292 -7.23 -16.81 -10.31
CA PHE A 292 -6.86 -15.76 -9.34
C PHE A 292 -7.66 -15.94 -8.04
N SER A 293 -7.06 -15.58 -6.93
CA SER A 293 -7.81 -15.47 -5.69
C SER A 293 -8.81 -14.33 -5.79
N VAL A 294 -9.91 -14.43 -5.05
CA VAL A 294 -10.92 -13.34 -4.97
C VAL A 294 -10.23 -11.99 -4.67
N ALA A 295 -9.29 -11.97 -3.72
CA ALA A 295 -8.55 -10.76 -3.38
C ALA A 295 -7.79 -10.14 -4.58
N HIS A 296 -7.12 -10.96 -5.37
CA HIS A 296 -6.40 -10.49 -6.57
C HIS A 296 -7.36 -10.06 -7.68
N ASP A 297 -8.47 -10.79 -7.88
CA ASP A 297 -9.48 -10.42 -8.87
C ASP A 297 -10.17 -9.11 -8.51
N VAL A 298 -10.51 -8.90 -7.24
CA VAL A 298 -11.05 -7.63 -6.73
C VAL A 298 -10.00 -6.53 -6.92
N ALA A 299 -8.75 -6.76 -6.50
CA ALA A 299 -7.68 -5.77 -6.67
C ALA A 299 -7.38 -5.47 -8.15
N ALA A 300 -7.59 -6.40 -9.07
CA ALA A 300 -7.41 -6.17 -10.50
C ALA A 300 -8.58 -5.39 -11.14
N ARG A 301 -9.82 -5.58 -10.67
CA ARG A 301 -11.04 -5.07 -11.33
C ARG A 301 -11.64 -3.85 -10.65
N ALA A 302 -11.52 -3.71 -9.33
CA ALA A 302 -12.12 -2.62 -8.59
C ALA A 302 -11.69 -1.24 -9.14
N ARG A 303 -12.58 -0.28 -9.11
CA ARG A 303 -12.30 1.11 -9.50
C ARG A 303 -11.72 1.91 -8.34
N ASN A 304 -12.13 1.58 -7.13
CA ASN A 304 -11.67 2.19 -5.90
C ASN A 304 -10.45 1.45 -5.34
N SER A 305 -9.87 2.00 -4.29
CA SER A 305 -8.70 1.42 -3.66
C SER A 305 -9.02 0.09 -2.99
N VAL A 306 -8.07 -0.83 -3.02
CA VAL A 306 -8.22 -2.17 -2.42
C VAL A 306 -7.05 -2.42 -1.47
N MET A 307 -7.35 -2.83 -0.25
CA MET A 307 -6.37 -3.31 0.72
C MET A 307 -6.44 -4.84 0.80
N ILE A 308 -5.34 -5.48 0.46
CA ILE A 308 -5.14 -6.91 0.71
C ILE A 308 -4.48 -7.03 2.07
N VAL A 309 -5.22 -7.55 3.05
CA VAL A 309 -4.77 -7.68 4.44
C VAL A 309 -4.10 -9.02 4.64
N LYS A 310 -2.88 -8.98 5.19
CA LYS A 310 -2.05 -10.17 5.46
C LYS A 310 -1.89 -10.42 6.94
#